data_fd72d53a637059e681e56178f2abd9f0
#
_entry.id   fd72d53a637059e681e56178f2abd9f0
#
_cell.length_a   1.000
_cell.length_b   1.000
_cell.length_c   1.000
_cell.angle_alpha   90.00
_cell.angle_beta   90.00
_cell.angle_gamma   90.00
#
_symmetry.space_group_name_H-M   'P 1'
#
loop_
_entity.id
_entity.type
_entity.pdbx_description
1 polymer ?
#
loop_
_entity_poly.entity_id
_entity_poly.type
_entity_poly.pdbx_seq_one_letter_code
_entity_poly.pdbx_strand_id
1 'polypeptide(L)'
;MHTKFIKYLIIFLTPVLYAESIVIDAKLDESDWDNALVINDYYETVPYTVAPAKVKTITKIFSNEEGIYVGFKNFQENSSMQSNKSMRDEVPNNVEQNGIAIDFDAEGLKAYMFFVTLADIQGDGIRRLGGWPQFDWDGDWEVKTKEYDGYWISEFLIPWN
;
A
#
# COMPACT_ATOMS: atom_id res chain seq x y z
N MET A 1 3.46 -69.37 26.07
CA MET A 1 4.30 -68.15 26.12
C MET A 1 3.70 -67.15 25.14
N HIS A 2 2.87 -66.19 25.61
CA HIS A 2 2.17 -65.22 24.76
C HIS A 2 2.98 -63.93 24.72
N THR A 3 3.57 -63.65 23.54
CA THR A 3 4.31 -62.40 23.29
C THR A 3 3.31 -61.30 22.98
N LYS A 4 3.17 -60.33 23.88
CA LYS A 4 2.35 -59.12 23.67
C LYS A 4 3.14 -58.14 22.80
N PHE A 5 2.66 -57.87 21.58
CA PHE A 5 3.18 -56.78 20.75
C PHE A 5 2.50 -55.47 21.17
N ILE A 6 3.26 -54.52 21.69
CA ILE A 6 2.81 -53.15 21.97
C ILE A 6 3.00 -52.35 20.68
N LYS A 7 1.89 -51.87 20.08
CA LYS A 7 1.90 -50.99 18.94
C LYS A 7 1.95 -49.55 19.45
N TYR A 8 3.00 -48.80 19.14
CA TYR A 8 3.11 -47.41 19.41
C TYR A 8 2.48 -46.59 18.24
N LEU A 9 1.48 -45.76 18.53
CA LEU A 9 0.96 -44.77 17.60
C LEU A 9 1.76 -43.50 17.80
N ILE A 10 2.61 -43.14 16.83
CA ILE A 10 3.32 -41.85 16.83
C ILE A 10 2.44 -40.82 16.10
N ILE A 11 1.88 -39.89 16.83
CA ILE A 11 1.12 -38.76 16.27
C ILE A 11 2.14 -37.63 15.99
N PHE A 12 2.38 -37.35 14.73
CA PHE A 12 3.09 -36.15 14.33
C PHE A 12 2.13 -34.97 14.40
N LEU A 13 2.23 -34.13 15.42
CA LEU A 13 1.63 -32.81 15.41
C LEU A 13 2.49 -31.92 14.51
N THR A 14 2.06 -31.68 13.29
CA THR A 14 2.61 -30.60 12.48
C THR A 14 2.09 -29.29 13.05
N PRO A 15 2.96 -28.33 13.39
CA PRO A 15 2.49 -26.99 13.76
C PRO A 15 1.77 -26.38 12.55
N VAL A 16 0.51 -26.03 12.72
CA VAL A 16 -0.21 -25.18 11.77
C VAL A 16 0.37 -23.79 11.97
N LEU A 17 1.27 -23.36 11.08
CA LEU A 17 1.69 -21.97 10.99
C LEU A 17 0.48 -21.20 10.46
N TYR A 18 -0.22 -20.50 11.35
CA TYR A 18 -1.13 -19.45 10.93
C TYR A 18 -0.27 -18.32 10.36
N ALA A 19 -0.40 -18.03 9.08
CA ALA A 19 0.08 -16.76 8.56
C ALA A 19 -0.66 -15.65 9.33
N GLU A 20 0.07 -14.75 9.94
CA GLU A 20 -0.51 -13.59 10.60
C GLU A 20 -1.13 -12.74 9.50
N SER A 21 -2.42 -12.40 9.63
CA SER A 21 -3.09 -11.54 8.65
C SER A 21 -2.49 -10.14 8.72
N ILE A 22 -2.19 -9.56 7.57
CA ILE A 22 -1.70 -8.19 7.48
C ILE A 22 -2.80 -7.25 7.96
N VAL A 23 -2.45 -6.30 8.81
CA VAL A 23 -3.38 -5.32 9.36
C VAL A 23 -3.05 -3.96 8.76
N ILE A 24 -3.99 -3.35 8.06
CA ILE A 24 -3.81 -2.02 7.47
C ILE A 24 -3.87 -0.96 8.58
N ASP A 25 -2.72 -0.70 9.22
CA ASP A 25 -2.58 0.19 10.39
C ASP A 25 -1.49 1.26 10.25
N ALA A 26 -0.93 1.38 9.04
CA ALA A 26 0.18 2.26 8.67
C ALA A 26 1.48 1.96 9.44
N LYS A 27 1.74 0.65 9.66
CA LYS A 27 3.03 0.15 10.13
C LYS A 27 3.63 -0.80 9.12
N LEU A 28 4.55 -0.88 8.56
CA LEU A 28 5.08 -1.85 7.60
C LEU A 28 6.00 -2.84 8.34
N ASP A 29 5.48 -3.48 9.40
CA ASP A 29 6.26 -4.32 10.34
C ASP A 29 5.94 -5.82 10.27
N GLU A 30 4.94 -6.26 9.50
CA GLU A 30 4.71 -7.66 9.23
C GLU A 30 5.79 -8.26 8.33
N SER A 31 6.06 -9.55 8.49
CA SER A 31 7.14 -10.26 7.77
C SER A 31 7.01 -10.24 6.25
N ASP A 32 5.82 -10.05 5.73
CA ASP A 32 5.53 -9.96 4.29
C ASP A 32 6.22 -8.76 3.64
N TRP A 33 6.38 -7.66 4.38
CA TRP A 33 7.10 -6.48 3.95
C TRP A 33 8.61 -6.68 3.76
N ASP A 34 9.20 -7.74 4.34
CA ASP A 34 10.64 -8.02 4.22
C ASP A 34 11.03 -8.46 2.80
N ASN A 35 10.09 -9.12 2.09
CA ASN A 35 10.29 -9.61 0.74
C ASN A 35 9.64 -8.74 -0.34
N ALA A 36 9.07 -7.60 0.02
CA ALA A 36 8.41 -6.70 -0.89
C ALA A 36 9.38 -6.09 -1.93
N LEU A 37 8.88 -5.82 -3.12
CA LEU A 37 9.58 -4.99 -4.09
C LEU A 37 9.78 -3.59 -3.51
N VAL A 38 10.99 -3.05 -3.56
CA VAL A 38 11.33 -1.72 -3.05
C VAL A 38 11.57 -0.75 -4.19
N ILE A 39 10.88 0.40 -4.17
CA ILE A 39 11.08 1.53 -5.07
C ILE A 39 11.51 2.74 -4.23
N ASN A 40 12.60 3.40 -4.59
CA ASN A 40 13.14 4.55 -3.85
C ASN A 40 13.77 5.64 -4.73
N ASP A 41 13.63 5.56 -6.05
CA ASP A 41 14.16 6.49 -7.04
C ASP A 41 13.06 7.38 -7.63
N TYR A 42 12.58 8.31 -6.82
CA TYR A 42 11.54 9.25 -7.19
C TYR A 42 12.09 10.52 -7.83
N TYR A 43 11.35 11.09 -8.79
CA TYR A 43 11.72 12.28 -9.54
C TYR A 43 10.60 13.32 -9.52
N GLU A 44 10.97 14.61 -9.58
CA GLU A 44 10.01 15.70 -9.70
C GLU A 44 9.34 15.70 -11.09
N THR A 45 8.00 15.70 -11.06
CA THR A 45 7.18 15.79 -12.29
C THR A 45 6.44 17.12 -12.40
N VAL A 46 6.31 17.88 -11.30
CA VAL A 46 5.71 19.23 -11.28
C VAL A 46 6.52 20.13 -10.35
N PRO A 47 7.28 21.10 -10.88
CA PRO A 47 7.56 21.33 -12.31
C PRO A 47 8.31 20.14 -12.93
N TYR A 48 8.15 19.92 -14.24
CA TYR A 48 8.82 18.80 -14.91
C TYR A 48 10.33 19.05 -15.07
N THR A 49 11.08 18.77 -14.02
CA THR A 49 12.53 18.95 -13.97
C THR A 49 13.31 17.66 -14.14
N VAL A 50 12.65 16.51 -13.87
CA VAL A 50 13.27 15.18 -13.78
C VAL A 50 14.42 15.17 -12.76
N ALA A 51 14.43 16.13 -11.83
CA ALA A 51 15.36 16.13 -10.71
C ALA A 51 14.95 15.06 -9.69
N PRO A 52 15.88 14.51 -8.90
CA PRO A 52 15.51 13.65 -7.77
C PRO A 52 14.51 14.34 -6.84
N ALA A 53 13.53 13.61 -6.34
CA ALA A 53 12.54 14.14 -5.42
C ALA A 53 13.21 14.72 -4.15
N LYS A 54 12.69 15.86 -3.68
CA LYS A 54 13.22 16.55 -2.48
C LYS A 54 12.95 15.78 -1.20
N VAL A 55 11.80 15.10 -1.16
CA VAL A 55 11.42 14.26 -0.03
C VAL A 55 11.80 12.82 -0.36
N LYS A 56 12.60 12.21 0.49
CA LYS A 56 12.94 10.79 0.34
C LYS A 56 11.70 9.96 0.64
N THR A 57 11.28 9.16 -0.33
CA THR A 57 10.20 8.20 -0.20
C THR A 57 10.72 6.80 -0.48
N ILE A 58 10.29 5.83 0.31
CA ILE A 58 10.49 4.41 0.07
C ILE A 58 9.12 3.78 -0.09
N THR A 59 8.89 3.12 -1.22
CA THR A 59 7.68 2.34 -1.45
C THR A 59 8.00 0.87 -1.45
N LYS A 60 7.18 0.10 -0.78
CA LYS A 60 7.21 -1.35 -0.75
C LYS A 60 5.93 -1.89 -1.40
N ILE A 61 6.04 -2.90 -2.26
CA ILE A 61 4.90 -3.50 -2.96
C ILE A 61 5.05 -5.02 -2.93
N PHE A 62 3.98 -5.70 -2.56
CA PHE A 62 3.85 -7.15 -2.73
C PHE A 62 2.38 -7.51 -2.99
N SER A 63 2.11 -8.76 -3.30
CA SER A 63 0.75 -9.30 -3.46
C SER A 63 0.65 -10.69 -2.88
N ASN A 64 -0.55 -11.04 -2.42
CA ASN A 64 -0.92 -12.37 -1.97
C ASN A 64 -2.30 -12.77 -2.52
N GLU A 65 -2.97 -13.75 -1.91
CA GLU A 65 -4.30 -14.21 -2.33
C GLU A 65 -5.41 -13.16 -2.10
N GLU A 66 -5.21 -12.21 -1.21
CA GLU A 66 -6.19 -11.17 -0.88
C GLU A 66 -6.13 -9.98 -1.85
N GLY A 67 -4.91 -9.55 -2.25
CA GLY A 67 -4.77 -8.36 -3.09
C GLY A 67 -3.33 -7.91 -3.28
N ILE A 68 -3.20 -6.63 -3.67
CA ILE A 68 -1.96 -5.90 -3.79
C ILE A 68 -1.80 -5.01 -2.56
N TYR A 69 -0.67 -5.13 -1.87
CA TYR A 69 -0.29 -4.31 -0.74
C TYR A 69 0.76 -3.29 -1.17
N VAL A 70 0.54 -2.03 -0.80
CA VAL A 70 1.46 -0.93 -1.10
C VAL A 70 1.70 -0.10 0.14
N GLY A 71 2.96 -0.03 0.56
CA GLY A 71 3.37 0.77 1.70
C GLY A 71 4.30 1.91 1.26
N PHE A 72 3.97 3.15 1.60
CA PHE A 72 4.84 4.30 1.40
C PHE A 72 5.39 4.79 2.73
N LYS A 73 6.68 5.02 2.80
CA LYS A 73 7.34 5.70 3.91
C LYS A 73 8.02 6.97 3.41
N ASN A 74 7.51 8.11 3.83
CA ASN A 74 7.92 9.44 3.40
C ASN A 74 8.72 10.11 4.52
N PHE A 75 9.99 10.41 4.30
CA PHE A 75 10.88 11.03 5.30
C PHE A 75 10.80 12.56 5.19
N GLN A 76 10.12 13.16 6.13
CA GLN A 76 9.82 14.58 6.11
C GLN A 76 9.69 15.12 7.53
N GLU A 77 10.20 16.33 7.76
CA GLU A 77 10.07 17.02 9.04
C GLU A 77 8.60 17.32 9.35
N ASN A 78 8.13 16.99 10.56
CA ASN A 78 6.74 17.20 10.97
C ASN A 78 6.25 18.65 10.73
N SER A 79 7.13 19.63 10.93
CA SER A 79 6.83 21.06 10.71
C SER A 79 6.54 21.43 9.25
N SER A 80 6.95 20.58 8.30
CA SER A 80 6.74 20.79 6.85
C SER A 80 5.58 19.97 6.29
N MET A 81 5.00 19.06 7.06
CA MET A 81 3.87 18.23 6.64
C MET A 81 2.60 19.07 6.51
N GLN A 82 1.89 18.91 5.40
CA GLN A 82 0.65 19.61 5.11
C GLN A 82 -0.52 18.63 5.12
N SER A 83 -1.44 18.83 6.07
CA SER A 83 -2.60 17.96 6.26
C SER A 83 -3.86 18.81 6.38
N ASN A 84 -4.79 18.65 5.46
CA ASN A 84 -6.10 19.31 5.49
C ASN A 84 -7.19 18.26 5.32
N LYS A 85 -8.28 18.40 6.07
CA LYS A 85 -9.44 17.54 5.91
C LYS A 85 -10.27 17.99 4.70
N SER A 86 -10.70 17.02 3.90
CA SER A 86 -11.62 17.21 2.78
C SER A 86 -12.60 16.03 2.75
N MET A 87 -13.52 16.02 1.78
CA MET A 87 -14.35 14.85 1.52
C MET A 87 -13.57 13.85 0.65
N ARG A 88 -14.05 12.59 0.58
CA ARG A 88 -13.55 11.59 -0.35
C ARG A 88 -13.52 12.18 -1.76
N ASP A 89 -12.50 11.84 -2.54
CA ASP A 89 -12.24 12.31 -3.92
C ASP A 89 -11.97 13.82 -4.07
N GLU A 90 -12.12 14.60 -3.02
CA GLU A 90 -11.72 16.00 -2.98
C GLU A 90 -10.30 16.14 -2.43
N VAL A 91 -9.29 15.86 -3.26
CA VAL A 91 -7.89 15.99 -2.84
C VAL A 91 -7.38 17.43 -3.05
N PRO A 92 -7.08 18.17 -1.98
CA PRO A 92 -6.47 19.48 -2.12
C PRO A 92 -5.07 19.39 -2.75
N ASN A 93 -4.74 20.33 -3.64
CA ASN A 93 -3.45 20.34 -4.36
C ASN A 93 -2.22 20.67 -3.48
N ASN A 94 -2.42 20.99 -2.22
CA ASN A 94 -1.38 21.48 -1.30
C ASN A 94 -1.30 20.67 -0.02
N VAL A 95 -1.54 19.39 -0.09
CA VAL A 95 -1.43 18.44 1.04
C VAL A 95 -0.51 17.30 0.68
N GLU A 96 0.06 16.66 1.69
CA GLU A 96 0.81 15.44 1.52
C GLU A 96 -0.13 14.30 1.09
N GLN A 97 0.26 13.60 0.04
CA GLN A 97 -0.50 12.47 -0.49
C GLN A 97 0.40 11.42 -1.10
N ASN A 98 -0.03 10.18 -1.04
CA ASN A 98 0.53 9.08 -1.80
C ASN A 98 -0.52 8.51 -2.74
N GLY A 99 -0.07 7.96 -3.86
CA GLY A 99 -0.97 7.33 -4.80
C GLY A 99 -0.26 6.31 -5.68
N ILE A 100 -1.04 5.37 -6.18
CA ILE A 100 -0.63 4.38 -7.16
C ILE A 100 -1.64 4.33 -8.30
N ALA A 101 -1.15 4.09 -9.51
CA ALA A 101 -1.98 3.85 -10.67
C ALA A 101 -1.66 2.46 -11.21
N ILE A 102 -2.67 1.61 -11.39
CA ILE A 102 -2.53 0.22 -11.80
C ILE A 102 -3.30 0.00 -13.10
N ASP A 103 -2.61 -0.48 -14.11
CA ASP A 103 -3.20 -1.01 -15.33
C ASP A 103 -3.32 -2.54 -15.21
N PHE A 104 -4.48 -3.02 -14.79
CA PHE A 104 -4.71 -4.46 -14.58
C PHE A 104 -4.73 -5.27 -15.88
N ASP A 105 -5.00 -4.62 -17.01
CA ASP A 105 -5.07 -5.27 -18.32
C ASP A 105 -3.69 -5.24 -19.03
N ALA A 106 -2.74 -4.44 -18.54
CA ALA A 106 -1.41 -4.20 -19.10
C ALA A 106 -1.44 -3.74 -20.57
N GLU A 107 -2.51 -3.05 -20.98
CA GLU A 107 -2.69 -2.54 -22.35
C GLU A 107 -2.19 -1.10 -22.53
N GLY A 108 -1.92 -0.37 -21.45
CA GLY A 108 -1.54 1.04 -21.46
C GLY A 108 -2.68 2.00 -21.83
N LEU A 109 -3.92 1.52 -21.83
CA LEU A 109 -5.09 2.31 -22.27
C LEU A 109 -5.86 2.93 -21.10
N LYS A 110 -5.80 2.31 -19.94
CA LYS A 110 -6.55 2.71 -18.76
C LYS A 110 -5.77 2.31 -17.50
N ALA A 111 -5.81 3.17 -16.49
CA ALA A 111 -5.29 2.83 -15.17
C ALA A 111 -6.30 3.20 -14.08
N TYR A 112 -6.43 2.35 -13.09
CA TYR A 112 -7.15 2.62 -11.85
C TYR A 112 -6.21 3.34 -10.90
N MET A 113 -6.69 4.45 -10.36
CA MET A 113 -5.92 5.32 -9.49
C MET A 113 -6.45 5.19 -8.07
N PHE A 114 -5.54 5.01 -7.12
CA PHE A 114 -5.82 4.95 -5.69
C PHE A 114 -4.90 5.95 -4.99
N PHE A 115 -5.43 6.82 -4.16
CA PHE A 115 -4.62 7.79 -3.46
C PHE A 115 -5.19 8.10 -2.06
N VAL A 116 -4.31 8.49 -1.17
CA VAL A 116 -4.67 8.88 0.19
C VAL A 116 -3.86 10.11 0.59
N THR A 117 -4.50 11.02 1.32
CA THR A 117 -3.82 12.15 1.94
C THR A 117 -3.29 11.79 3.33
N LEU A 118 -2.37 12.60 3.86
CA LEU A 118 -1.90 12.46 5.25
C LEU A 118 -3.06 12.56 6.27
N ALA A 119 -4.16 13.24 5.92
CA ALA A 119 -5.36 13.30 6.74
C ALA A 119 -6.25 12.05 6.66
N ASP A 120 -5.77 10.96 6.05
CA ASP A 120 -6.49 9.69 5.87
C ASP A 120 -7.74 9.83 4.96
N ILE A 121 -7.70 10.78 4.03
CA ILE A 121 -8.77 10.97 3.05
C ILE A 121 -8.45 10.15 1.81
N GLN A 122 -9.31 9.19 1.51
CA GLN A 122 -9.25 8.36 0.32
C GLN A 122 -9.77 9.10 -0.91
N GLY A 123 -9.21 8.76 -2.07
CA GLY A 123 -9.76 9.08 -3.35
C GLY A 123 -9.34 8.05 -4.39
N ASP A 124 -10.20 7.79 -5.33
CA ASP A 124 -9.94 6.86 -6.41
C ASP A 124 -10.61 7.31 -7.72
N GLY A 125 -10.24 6.66 -8.80
CA GLY A 125 -10.76 7.03 -10.11
C GLY A 125 -10.11 6.25 -11.23
N ILE A 126 -10.53 6.53 -12.44
CA ILE A 126 -10.01 5.93 -13.66
C ILE A 126 -9.40 7.00 -14.55
N ARG A 127 -8.17 6.75 -15.00
CA ARG A 127 -7.51 7.55 -16.03
C ARG A 127 -7.40 6.74 -17.32
N ARG A 128 -7.92 7.29 -18.42
CA ARG A 128 -7.75 6.73 -19.77
C ARG A 128 -6.64 7.44 -20.53
N LEU A 129 -6.02 6.75 -21.45
CA LEU A 129 -4.94 7.31 -22.28
C LEU A 129 -5.40 8.61 -22.95
N GLY A 130 -4.62 9.68 -22.76
CA GLY A 130 -4.90 11.02 -23.28
C GLY A 130 -6.02 11.77 -22.59
N GLY A 131 -6.68 11.18 -21.58
CA GLY A 131 -7.76 11.79 -20.81
C GLY A 131 -7.33 12.34 -19.46
N TRP A 132 -8.23 13.12 -18.85
CA TRP A 132 -8.13 13.51 -17.46
C TRP A 132 -8.67 12.38 -16.54
N PRO A 133 -8.20 12.28 -15.29
CA PRO A 133 -8.78 11.38 -14.32
C PRO A 133 -10.29 11.62 -14.14
N GLN A 134 -11.04 10.55 -14.01
CA GLN A 134 -12.49 10.56 -13.72
C GLN A 134 -12.67 9.93 -12.33
N PHE A 135 -13.28 10.67 -11.40
CA PHE A 135 -13.44 10.32 -9.99
C PHE A 135 -14.88 9.90 -9.65
N ASP A 136 -15.63 9.43 -10.64
CA ASP A 136 -16.98 8.89 -10.52
C ASP A 136 -17.00 7.35 -10.34
N TRP A 137 -15.83 6.76 -10.24
CA TRP A 137 -15.63 5.33 -9.93
C TRP A 137 -15.17 5.17 -8.50
N ASP A 138 -15.89 4.40 -7.72
CA ASP A 138 -15.55 4.03 -6.35
C ASP A 138 -15.07 2.58 -6.31
N GLY A 139 -13.85 2.34 -5.86
CA GLY A 139 -13.30 1.02 -5.58
C GLY A 139 -13.56 0.60 -4.13
N ASP A 140 -13.61 -0.71 -3.91
CA ASP A 140 -13.60 -1.28 -2.57
C ASP A 140 -12.14 -1.63 -2.21
N TRP A 141 -11.48 -0.79 -1.42
CA TRP A 141 -10.09 -0.93 -1.02
C TRP A 141 -9.86 -0.27 0.33
N GLU A 142 -8.79 -0.70 1.01
CA GLU A 142 -8.46 -0.22 2.33
C GLU A 142 -7.17 0.59 2.31
N VAL A 143 -7.10 1.62 3.15
CA VAL A 143 -5.88 2.38 3.36
C VAL A 143 -5.85 2.97 4.77
N LYS A 144 -4.65 3.15 5.29
CA LYS A 144 -4.40 3.87 6.52
C LYS A 144 -3.19 4.76 6.40
N THR A 145 -3.26 5.95 7.01
CA THR A 145 -2.12 6.84 7.15
C THR A 145 -1.79 7.09 8.60
N LYS A 146 -0.51 7.31 8.87
CA LYS A 146 -0.04 7.66 10.21
C LYS A 146 1.21 8.50 10.16
N GLU A 147 1.20 9.56 10.97
CA GLU A 147 2.33 10.44 11.19
C GLU A 147 3.19 9.90 12.34
N TYR A 148 4.50 9.99 12.15
CA TYR A 148 5.54 9.64 13.10
C TYR A 148 6.54 10.80 13.24
N ASP A 149 7.49 10.69 14.14
CA ASP A 149 8.54 11.70 14.26
C ASP A 149 9.53 11.63 13.08
N GLY A 150 9.53 12.67 12.24
CA GLY A 150 10.40 12.78 11.07
C GLY A 150 9.97 11.95 9.83
N TYR A 151 8.80 11.31 9.83
CA TYR A 151 8.25 10.61 8.68
C TYR A 151 6.75 10.33 8.82
N TRP A 152 6.12 9.95 7.74
CA TRP A 152 4.76 9.40 7.75
C TRP A 152 4.65 8.19 6.84
N ILE A 153 3.67 7.33 7.12
CA ILE A 153 3.40 6.10 6.38
C ILE A 153 1.97 6.15 5.83
N SER A 154 1.79 5.64 4.62
CA SER A 154 0.50 5.15 4.14
C SER A 154 0.61 3.71 3.74
N GLU A 155 -0.42 2.93 4.04
CA GLU A 155 -0.49 1.50 3.78
C GLU A 155 -1.81 1.17 3.12
N PHE A 156 -1.76 0.50 1.97
CA PHE A 156 -2.88 0.21 1.09
C PHE A 156 -3.07 -1.29 0.96
N LEU A 157 -4.32 -1.72 0.92
CA LEU A 157 -4.74 -3.01 0.39
C LEU A 157 -5.72 -2.78 -0.76
N ILE A 158 -5.40 -3.26 -1.94
CA ILE A 158 -6.23 -3.22 -3.14
C ILE A 158 -6.61 -4.67 -3.44
N PRO A 159 -7.83 -5.11 -3.09
CA PRO A 159 -8.25 -6.50 -3.22
C PRO A 159 -8.44 -6.90 -4.68
N TRP A 160 -8.39 -8.22 -4.97
CA TRP A 160 -8.53 -8.76 -6.32
C TRP A 160 -9.98 -8.81 -6.85
N ASN A 161 -10.98 -8.39 -6.12
CA ASN A 161 -12.41 -8.47 -6.47
C ASN A 161 -12.87 -7.33 -7.42
#